data_98389292651d1966333a97dc8c22c150
#
_entry.id   98389292651d1966333a97dc8c22c150
#
_cell.length_a   1.000
_cell.length_b   1.000
_cell.length_c   1.000
_cell.angle_alpha   90.00
_cell.angle_beta   90.00
_cell.angle_gamma   90.00
#
_symmetry.space_group_name_H-M   'P 1'
#
loop_
_entity.id
_entity.type
_entity.pdbx_description
1 polymer ?
#
loop_
_entity_poly.entity_id
_entity_poly.type
_entity_poly.pdbx_seq_one_letter_code
_entity_poly.pdbx_strand_id
1 'polypeptide(L)'
;AAGITCSADVDVDGICDTWEGANTPLDHIPIGSATYSYKDGAACPRLIDDRTTPFVDAGNPNTCPSPTKKDVFVEIDYMQNHRPSNAALLAVVNAYASAPTATIAGVTPGITLHIQLDEQLPFHDVIIPMNAAVGSAGAPHGGFLQLKETFFGTPTEHTANATVPQSFINNLLDAKAQVFHYSLWVHSLTATPNSSGYAEVWGNDSIISLGAFADGEGTTDQQSATFMHELGHNLKLNHGGSGTAAAGYQNCKPNYISVMNYAFQFKSGEGGYISNRPLDYSRLAQTTLNEASLSETAGISISSPAGLTTVYGPVAVLTKVLSAATNAVSWNRDADTTDTA
;
A
#
# COMPACT_ATOMS: atom_id res chain seq x y z
N ALA A 1 -12.48 -18.79 1.69
CA ALA A 1 -13.14 -18.50 0.42
C ALA A 1 -12.86 -19.65 -0.53
N ALA A 2 -13.87 -20.18 -1.23
CA ALA A 2 -13.67 -21.15 -2.32
C ALA A 2 -12.94 -20.37 -3.42
N GLY A 3 -11.74 -20.84 -3.79
CA GLY A 3 -10.92 -20.15 -4.77
C GLY A 3 -11.70 -19.97 -6.07
N ILE A 4 -11.89 -18.73 -6.47
CA ILE A 4 -12.42 -18.41 -7.78
C ILE A 4 -11.33 -18.75 -8.78
N THR A 5 -11.61 -19.68 -9.68
CA THR A 5 -10.67 -20.02 -10.75
C THR A 5 -10.97 -19.18 -11.96
N CYS A 6 -10.08 -18.24 -12.26
CA CYS A 6 -10.12 -17.50 -13.51
C CYS A 6 -9.93 -18.43 -14.71
N SER A 7 -10.68 -18.22 -15.77
CA SER A 7 -10.46 -18.89 -17.05
C SER A 7 -9.26 -18.31 -17.81
N ALA A 8 -8.94 -17.06 -17.58
CA ALA A 8 -7.76 -16.33 -18.06
C ALA A 8 -7.44 -15.18 -17.11
N ASP A 9 -6.15 -14.91 -16.92
CA ASP A 9 -5.56 -13.81 -16.17
C ASP A 9 -4.20 -13.55 -16.83
N VAL A 10 -4.22 -12.81 -17.94
CA VAL A 10 -3.08 -12.67 -18.87
C VAL A 10 -1.97 -11.84 -18.25
N ASP A 11 -2.29 -10.85 -17.47
CA ASP A 11 -1.30 -9.97 -16.84
C ASP A 11 -0.89 -10.41 -15.43
N VAL A 12 -1.56 -11.45 -14.91
CA VAL A 12 -1.24 -12.10 -13.62
C VAL A 12 -1.32 -11.11 -12.46
N ASP A 13 -2.43 -10.40 -12.36
CA ASP A 13 -2.70 -9.50 -11.24
C ASP A 13 -3.69 -10.08 -10.21
N GLY A 14 -4.30 -11.22 -10.55
CA GLY A 14 -5.28 -11.92 -9.72
C GLY A 14 -6.73 -11.55 -10.02
N ILE A 15 -6.97 -10.69 -10.99
CA ILE A 15 -8.28 -10.31 -11.50
C ILE A 15 -8.50 -11.09 -12.81
N CYS A 16 -9.68 -11.64 -12.99
CA CYS A 16 -9.95 -12.41 -14.20
C CYS A 16 -10.15 -11.50 -15.42
N ASP A 17 -9.55 -11.81 -16.58
CA ASP A 17 -9.72 -11.06 -17.84
C ASP A 17 -11.19 -10.81 -18.19
N THR A 18 -12.10 -11.71 -17.78
CA THR A 18 -13.54 -11.56 -18.02
C THR A 18 -14.20 -10.52 -17.11
N TRP A 19 -13.53 -10.11 -16.03
CA TRP A 19 -13.98 -9.04 -15.14
C TRP A 19 -13.43 -7.69 -15.55
N GLU A 20 -12.43 -7.69 -16.41
CA GLU A 20 -11.75 -6.54 -16.94
C GLU A 20 -12.19 -6.33 -18.40
N GLY A 21 -12.44 -5.13 -18.79
CA GLY A 21 -12.80 -4.86 -20.17
C GLY A 21 -13.15 -3.41 -20.43
N ALA A 22 -13.01 -3.00 -21.66
CA ALA A 22 -13.12 -1.61 -22.11
C ALA A 22 -14.46 -0.94 -21.80
N ASN A 23 -15.49 -1.68 -21.43
CA ASN A 23 -16.83 -1.15 -21.15
C ASN A 23 -17.51 -1.83 -19.95
N THR A 24 -16.82 -2.69 -19.24
CA THR A 24 -17.41 -3.49 -18.15
C THR A 24 -16.45 -3.54 -16.97
N PRO A 25 -16.35 -2.47 -16.16
CA PRO A 25 -15.53 -2.52 -14.96
C PRO A 25 -16.10 -3.56 -14.01
N LEU A 26 -15.31 -4.60 -13.73
CA LEU A 26 -15.62 -5.66 -12.77
C LEU A 26 -17.03 -6.25 -12.92
N ASP A 27 -17.45 -6.47 -14.17
CA ASP A 27 -18.69 -7.18 -14.46
C ASP A 27 -18.51 -8.70 -14.22
N HIS A 28 -19.54 -9.33 -13.72
CA HIS A 28 -19.64 -10.79 -13.63
C HIS A 28 -18.77 -11.47 -12.56
N ILE A 29 -18.52 -10.80 -11.43
CA ILE A 29 -17.86 -11.47 -10.28
C ILE A 29 -18.84 -12.53 -9.72
N PRO A 30 -18.49 -13.82 -9.76
CA PRO A 30 -19.39 -14.86 -9.28
C PRO A 30 -19.30 -15.02 -7.76
N ILE A 31 -20.45 -15.02 -7.09
CA ILE A 31 -20.57 -15.43 -5.70
C ILE A 31 -21.60 -16.55 -5.60
N GLY A 32 -21.12 -17.74 -5.29
CA GLY A 32 -21.96 -18.94 -5.31
C GLY A 32 -22.49 -19.23 -6.71
N SER A 33 -23.83 -19.29 -6.86
CA SER A 33 -24.50 -19.48 -8.16
C SER A 33 -24.94 -18.18 -8.83
N ALA A 34 -24.71 -17.03 -8.21
CA ALA A 34 -25.09 -15.71 -8.72
C ALA A 34 -23.87 -14.96 -9.27
N THR A 35 -24.12 -14.06 -10.19
CA THR A 35 -23.11 -13.18 -10.78
C THR A 35 -23.46 -11.74 -10.44
N TYR A 36 -22.52 -11.01 -9.90
CA TYR A 36 -22.68 -9.61 -9.51
C TYR A 36 -21.81 -8.72 -10.37
N SER A 37 -22.35 -7.58 -10.74
CA SER A 37 -21.59 -6.52 -11.40
C SER A 37 -21.28 -5.44 -10.39
N TYR A 38 -20.00 -5.17 -10.19
CA TYR A 38 -19.57 -3.97 -9.51
C TYR A 38 -19.52 -2.84 -10.54
N LYS A 39 -20.54 -2.04 -10.61
CA LYS A 39 -20.64 -0.85 -11.46
C LYS A 39 -20.90 0.35 -10.58
N ASP A 40 -19.94 1.22 -10.49
CA ASP A 40 -20.21 2.60 -10.16
C ASP A 40 -20.71 3.30 -11.42
N GLY A 41 -21.99 3.25 -11.71
CA GLY A 41 -22.79 3.96 -12.74
C GLY A 41 -22.14 4.65 -13.93
N ALA A 42 -20.84 4.71 -14.01
CA ALA A 42 -20.01 5.29 -15.05
C ALA A 42 -18.95 4.27 -15.48
N ALA A 43 -18.57 4.34 -16.71
CA ALA A 43 -17.84 3.34 -17.48
C ALA A 43 -16.47 2.86 -16.97
N CYS A 44 -16.00 3.21 -15.79
CA CYS A 44 -14.81 2.64 -15.11
C CYS A 44 -14.74 3.13 -13.66
N PRO A 45 -14.14 2.36 -12.73
CA PRO A 45 -13.80 2.89 -11.43
C PRO A 45 -12.92 4.11 -11.65
N ARG A 46 -13.43 5.28 -11.32
CA ARG A 46 -12.65 6.52 -11.32
C ARG A 46 -12.13 6.73 -9.92
N LEU A 47 -11.03 7.44 -9.80
CA LEU A 47 -10.66 8.10 -8.56
C LEU A 47 -11.78 9.10 -8.25
N ILE A 48 -12.78 8.71 -7.48
CA ILE A 48 -13.94 9.52 -7.16
C ILE A 48 -13.78 9.99 -5.72
N ASP A 49 -13.66 11.30 -5.58
CA ASP A 49 -14.06 11.96 -4.35
C ASP A 49 -15.59 12.08 -4.40
N ASP A 50 -16.31 11.50 -3.44
CA ASP A 50 -17.76 11.59 -3.28
C ASP A 50 -18.31 13.03 -3.23
N ARG A 51 -17.42 14.01 -3.07
CA ARG A 51 -17.71 15.45 -2.98
C ARG A 51 -17.63 16.21 -4.30
N THR A 52 -17.83 15.53 -5.45
CA THR A 52 -17.97 16.17 -6.77
C THR A 52 -16.69 16.61 -7.48
N THR A 53 -15.52 16.36 -6.91
CA THR A 53 -14.26 16.62 -7.61
C THR A 53 -13.64 15.30 -8.00
N PRO A 54 -13.69 14.89 -9.29
CA PRO A 54 -12.96 13.71 -9.71
C PRO A 54 -11.48 13.94 -9.42
N PHE A 55 -10.84 13.01 -8.72
CA PHE A 55 -9.39 12.97 -8.66
C PHE A 55 -8.92 12.64 -10.07
N VAL A 56 -8.55 13.67 -10.81
CA VAL A 56 -8.03 13.50 -12.15
C VAL A 56 -6.58 13.07 -12.00
N ASP A 57 -6.30 11.82 -12.34
CA ASP A 57 -4.95 11.42 -12.69
C ASP A 57 -4.46 12.35 -13.81
N ALA A 58 -3.53 13.23 -13.48
CA ALA A 58 -3.08 14.33 -14.36
C ALA A 58 -2.27 13.82 -15.56
N GLY A 59 -2.56 12.66 -16.10
CA GLY A 59 -1.89 12.12 -17.26
C GLY A 59 -2.49 10.86 -17.86
N ASN A 60 -3.44 10.22 -17.21
CA ASN A 60 -4.04 9.01 -17.74
C ASN A 60 -5.58 9.02 -17.61
N PRO A 61 -6.30 9.44 -18.67
CA PRO A 61 -7.76 9.46 -18.67
C PRO A 61 -8.40 8.06 -18.72
N ASN A 62 -7.62 7.00 -18.86
CA ASN A 62 -8.09 5.63 -18.95
C ASN A 62 -7.72 4.83 -17.70
N THR A 63 -8.50 4.99 -16.67
CA THR A 63 -8.38 4.22 -15.42
C THR A 63 -9.25 2.96 -15.43
N CYS A 64 -9.64 2.46 -16.60
CA CYS A 64 -10.34 1.21 -16.71
C CYS A 64 -9.41 0.04 -16.44
N PRO A 65 -9.86 -1.00 -15.71
CA PRO A 65 -9.13 -2.24 -15.64
C PRO A 65 -8.92 -2.83 -17.04
N SER A 66 -7.78 -3.46 -17.23
CA SER A 66 -7.38 -3.94 -18.55
C SER A 66 -6.71 -5.31 -18.44
N PRO A 67 -7.18 -6.33 -19.16
CA PRO A 67 -6.59 -7.67 -19.15
C PRO A 67 -5.14 -7.72 -19.67
N THR A 68 -4.55 -6.60 -19.97
CA THR A 68 -3.15 -6.47 -20.45
C THR A 68 -2.32 -5.49 -19.63
N LYS A 69 -2.82 -5.02 -18.50
CA LYS A 69 -2.08 -4.17 -17.58
C LYS A 69 -2.56 -4.43 -16.17
N LYS A 70 -1.64 -4.76 -15.27
CA LYS A 70 -1.97 -5.06 -13.87
C LYS A 70 -2.74 -3.93 -13.20
N ASP A 71 -3.76 -4.30 -12.46
CA ASP A 71 -4.65 -3.40 -11.75
C ASP A 71 -4.66 -3.72 -10.25
N VAL A 72 -4.75 -2.69 -9.40
CA VAL A 72 -4.94 -2.80 -7.95
C VAL A 72 -6.01 -1.81 -7.55
N PHE A 73 -7.01 -2.27 -6.82
CA PHE A 73 -8.13 -1.46 -6.36
C PHE A 73 -8.06 -1.23 -4.87
N VAL A 74 -8.26 0.03 -4.45
CA VAL A 74 -8.31 0.40 -3.03
C VAL A 74 -9.49 1.34 -2.80
N GLU A 75 -10.31 1.01 -1.82
CA GLU A 75 -11.26 1.95 -1.24
C GLU A 75 -10.66 2.59 0.00
N ILE A 76 -10.81 3.90 0.13
CA ILE A 76 -10.31 4.68 1.25
C ILE A 76 -11.45 5.41 1.92
N ASP A 77 -11.66 5.11 3.21
CA ASP A 77 -12.45 5.92 4.12
C ASP A 77 -11.57 6.65 5.12
N TYR A 78 -12.04 7.76 5.62
CA TYR A 78 -11.22 8.59 6.49
C TYR A 78 -12.03 9.27 7.59
N MET A 79 -11.46 9.36 8.77
CA MET A 79 -12.04 10.14 9.84
C MET A 79 -11.93 11.64 9.57
N GLN A 80 -12.80 12.41 10.21
CA GLN A 80 -12.71 13.87 10.19
C GLN A 80 -11.28 14.32 10.51
N ASN A 81 -10.74 15.24 9.72
CA ASN A 81 -9.34 15.73 9.77
C ASN A 81 -8.25 14.73 9.43
N HIS A 82 -8.60 13.57 8.85
CA HIS A 82 -7.64 12.55 8.41
C HIS A 82 -7.79 12.16 6.94
N ARG A 83 -8.40 13.06 6.16
CA ARG A 83 -8.51 12.86 4.71
C ARG A 83 -7.12 12.90 4.07
N PRO A 84 -6.72 11.86 3.32
CA PRO A 84 -5.46 11.90 2.59
C PRO A 84 -5.40 13.08 1.63
N SER A 85 -4.23 13.68 1.51
CA SER A 85 -4.02 14.74 0.53
C SER A 85 -3.97 14.16 -0.89
N ASN A 86 -4.56 14.87 -1.85
CA ASN A 86 -4.52 14.46 -3.25
C ASN A 86 -3.08 14.29 -3.76
N ALA A 87 -2.15 15.12 -3.26
CA ALA A 87 -0.74 15.02 -3.62
C ALA A 87 -0.11 13.70 -3.13
N ALA A 88 -0.46 13.23 -1.93
CA ALA A 88 0.02 11.97 -1.40
C ALA A 88 -0.52 10.78 -2.21
N LEU A 89 -1.81 10.76 -2.50
CA LEU A 89 -2.43 9.70 -3.31
C LEU A 89 -1.84 9.67 -4.73
N LEU A 90 -1.70 10.82 -5.37
CA LEU A 90 -1.10 10.92 -6.70
C LEU A 90 0.36 10.44 -6.73
N ALA A 91 1.13 10.71 -5.68
CA ALA A 91 2.51 10.21 -5.58
C ALA A 91 2.57 8.68 -5.58
N VAL A 92 1.63 8.01 -4.88
CA VAL A 92 1.56 6.54 -4.86
C VAL A 92 1.06 5.99 -6.20
N VAL A 93 0.03 6.58 -6.80
CA VAL A 93 -0.44 6.21 -8.15
C VAL A 93 0.70 6.27 -9.17
N ASN A 94 1.52 7.33 -9.14
CA ASN A 94 2.66 7.47 -10.05
C ASN A 94 3.77 6.45 -9.77
N ALA A 95 4.00 6.09 -8.50
CA ALA A 95 4.94 5.04 -8.14
C ALA A 95 4.51 3.68 -8.72
N TYR A 96 3.25 3.32 -8.58
CA TYR A 96 2.69 2.10 -9.18
C TYR A 96 2.73 2.12 -10.71
N ALA A 97 2.34 3.23 -11.34
CA ALA A 97 2.36 3.38 -12.79
C ALA A 97 3.77 3.20 -13.39
N SER A 98 4.80 3.50 -12.61
CA SER A 98 6.20 3.35 -13.02
C SER A 98 6.86 2.04 -12.58
N ALA A 99 6.08 1.09 -12.01
CA ALA A 99 6.60 -0.19 -11.55
C ALA A 99 7.18 -1.00 -12.72
N PRO A 100 8.39 -1.59 -12.58
CA PRO A 100 8.97 -2.45 -13.61
C PRO A 100 8.33 -3.84 -13.52
N THR A 101 7.11 -3.96 -14.00
CA THR A 101 6.44 -5.26 -14.06
C THR A 101 7.20 -6.21 -14.97
N ALA A 102 7.29 -7.49 -14.59
CA ALA A 102 7.96 -8.51 -15.40
C ALA A 102 7.41 -8.50 -16.83
N THR A 103 8.31 -8.69 -17.80
CA THR A 103 7.94 -8.70 -19.21
C THR A 103 7.14 -9.96 -19.52
N ILE A 104 5.83 -9.85 -19.44
CA ILE A 104 4.90 -10.85 -19.96
C ILE A 104 4.54 -10.39 -21.37
N ALA A 105 4.62 -11.29 -22.33
CA ALA A 105 4.31 -10.95 -23.72
C ALA A 105 2.87 -10.46 -23.85
N GLY A 106 2.68 -9.28 -24.40
CA GLY A 106 1.37 -8.66 -24.55
C GLY A 106 0.90 -7.82 -23.36
N VAL A 107 1.65 -7.79 -22.25
CA VAL A 107 1.32 -6.99 -21.06
C VAL A 107 2.05 -5.64 -21.07
N THR A 108 1.31 -4.59 -20.79
CA THR A 108 1.85 -3.22 -20.67
C THR A 108 2.57 -3.07 -19.32
N PRO A 109 3.80 -2.51 -19.29
CA PRO A 109 4.49 -2.24 -18.04
C PRO A 109 3.75 -1.26 -17.13
N GLY A 110 3.99 -1.37 -15.83
CA GLY A 110 3.35 -0.57 -14.80
C GLY A 110 2.14 -1.26 -14.19
N ILE A 111 1.63 -0.67 -13.13
CA ILE A 111 0.42 -1.11 -12.42
C ILE A 111 -0.52 0.08 -12.36
N THR A 112 -1.78 -0.10 -12.70
CA THR A 112 -2.81 0.92 -12.48
C THR A 112 -3.32 0.78 -11.05
N LEU A 113 -3.09 1.79 -10.22
CA LEU A 113 -3.68 1.86 -8.89
C LEU A 113 -4.98 2.67 -8.97
N HIS A 114 -6.10 2.01 -8.74
CA HIS A 114 -7.43 2.61 -8.69
C HIS A 114 -7.76 2.94 -7.23
N ILE A 115 -7.93 4.21 -6.92
CA ILE A 115 -8.31 4.66 -5.58
C ILE A 115 -9.73 5.21 -5.62
N GLN A 116 -10.61 4.58 -4.87
CA GLN A 116 -11.91 5.10 -4.53
C GLN A 116 -11.78 5.81 -3.18
N LEU A 117 -11.71 7.14 -3.20
CA LEU A 117 -11.74 7.95 -2.00
C LEU A 117 -13.19 8.19 -1.65
N ASP A 118 -13.68 7.50 -0.65
CA ASP A 118 -15.10 7.45 -0.35
C ASP A 118 -15.50 8.41 0.77
N GLU A 119 -15.95 7.96 1.90
CA GLU A 119 -16.68 8.79 2.82
C GLU A 119 -15.88 9.21 4.07
N GLN A 120 -16.33 10.32 4.64
CA GLN A 120 -15.80 10.79 5.91
C GLN A 120 -16.54 10.19 7.07
N LEU A 121 -15.84 9.42 7.89
CA LEU A 121 -16.36 8.85 9.12
C LEU A 121 -16.35 9.86 10.29
N PRO A 122 -17.20 9.66 11.31
CA PRO A 122 -17.08 10.40 12.55
C PRO A 122 -15.70 10.24 13.19
N PHE A 123 -15.20 11.30 13.81
CA PHE A 123 -13.91 11.28 14.49
C PHE A 123 -13.92 10.39 15.73
N HIS A 124 -12.90 9.56 15.87
CA HIS A 124 -12.58 8.78 17.06
C HIS A 124 -11.09 8.94 17.37
N ASP A 125 -10.75 9.32 18.59
CA ASP A 125 -9.35 9.54 18.98
C ASP A 125 -8.50 8.30 18.79
N VAL A 126 -9.06 7.13 19.07
CA VAL A 126 -8.36 5.85 19.05
C VAL A 126 -9.28 4.75 18.54
N ILE A 127 -8.78 3.91 17.65
CA ILE A 127 -9.46 2.68 17.25
C ILE A 127 -8.67 1.42 17.63
N ILE A 128 -9.36 0.29 17.71
CA ILE A 128 -8.73 -1.02 17.90
C ILE A 128 -8.30 -1.55 16.52
N PRO A 129 -7.05 -2.05 16.39
CA PRO A 129 -6.60 -2.71 15.16
C PRO A 129 -7.42 -3.95 14.80
N MET A 130 -7.29 -4.43 13.58
CA MET A 130 -8.07 -5.49 12.94
C MET A 130 -8.29 -6.74 13.77
N ASN A 131 -7.33 -7.17 14.58
CA ASN A 131 -7.34 -8.45 15.28
C ASN A 131 -7.93 -8.39 16.70
N ALA A 132 -8.43 -7.26 17.15
CA ALA A 132 -8.98 -7.12 18.48
C ALA A 132 -10.48 -7.42 18.49
N ALA A 133 -10.91 -8.28 19.41
CA ALA A 133 -12.32 -8.57 19.60
C ALA A 133 -13.11 -7.30 19.95
N VAL A 134 -14.25 -7.10 19.32
CA VAL A 134 -15.23 -6.05 19.66
C VAL A 134 -15.58 -6.16 21.14
N GLY A 135 -15.48 -5.07 21.87
CA GLY A 135 -15.80 -5.03 23.30
C GLY A 135 -14.61 -5.12 24.25
N SER A 136 -13.36 -5.11 23.76
CA SER A 136 -12.18 -4.97 24.61
C SER A 136 -12.21 -3.63 25.34
N ALA A 137 -11.92 -3.65 26.64
CA ALA A 137 -11.95 -2.46 27.48
C ALA A 137 -11.00 -1.39 26.92
N GLY A 138 -11.52 -0.21 26.60
CA GLY A 138 -10.75 0.92 26.09
C GLY A 138 -11.09 1.43 24.69
N ALA A 139 -12.01 0.78 23.97
CA ALA A 139 -12.53 1.29 22.72
C ALA A 139 -14.04 1.59 22.82
N PRO A 140 -14.42 2.77 23.25
CA PRO A 140 -15.82 3.13 23.39
C PRO A 140 -16.59 3.21 22.06
N HIS A 141 -15.89 3.19 20.92
CA HIS A 141 -16.47 3.53 19.63
C HIS A 141 -16.24 2.47 18.53
N GLY A 142 -15.89 1.25 18.90
CA GLY A 142 -15.73 0.16 17.94
C GLY A 142 -14.30 -0.01 17.41
N GLY A 143 -14.07 -1.16 16.81
CA GLY A 143 -12.81 -1.51 16.18
C GLY A 143 -12.90 -1.38 14.65
N PHE A 144 -11.79 -1.62 14.00
CA PHE A 144 -11.68 -1.62 12.54
C PHE A 144 -12.77 -2.45 11.86
N LEU A 145 -13.00 -3.68 12.32
CA LEU A 145 -13.99 -4.57 11.70
C LEU A 145 -15.40 -4.00 11.73
N GLN A 146 -15.78 -3.34 12.81
CA GLN A 146 -17.10 -2.71 12.91
C GLN A 146 -17.25 -1.52 11.98
N LEU A 147 -16.17 -0.72 11.82
CA LEU A 147 -16.17 0.38 10.88
C LEU A 147 -16.22 -0.14 9.44
N LYS A 148 -15.41 -1.15 9.10
CA LYS A 148 -15.45 -1.80 7.78
C LYS A 148 -16.82 -2.39 7.48
N GLU A 149 -17.45 -3.08 8.42
CA GLU A 149 -18.80 -3.64 8.24
C GLU A 149 -19.85 -2.55 7.93
N THR A 150 -19.65 -1.35 8.45
CA THR A 150 -20.59 -0.24 8.30
C THR A 150 -20.33 0.59 7.04
N PHE A 151 -19.07 0.79 6.70
CA PHE A 151 -18.65 1.81 5.73
C PHE A 151 -17.99 1.25 4.46
N PHE A 152 -17.49 0.02 4.45
CA PHE A 152 -16.94 -0.56 3.21
C PHE A 152 -18.02 -0.67 2.14
N GLY A 153 -17.84 0.05 1.05
CA GLY A 153 -18.82 0.28 0.01
C GLY A 153 -19.41 1.68 0.11
N THR A 154 -19.62 2.32 -1.04
CA THR A 154 -20.15 3.68 -1.09
C THR A 154 -21.54 3.80 -0.45
N PRO A 155 -21.97 4.99 0.00
CA PRO A 155 -23.33 5.22 0.48
C PRO A 155 -24.39 4.79 -0.52
N THR A 156 -24.11 4.88 -1.81
CA THR A 156 -25.01 4.41 -2.87
C THR A 156 -25.13 2.90 -2.89
N GLU A 157 -24.02 2.18 -2.69
CA GLU A 157 -23.99 0.72 -2.62
C GLU A 157 -24.70 0.18 -1.38
N HIS A 158 -24.77 0.96 -0.29
CA HIS A 158 -25.53 0.62 0.91
C HIS A 158 -27.03 0.92 0.83
N THR A 159 -27.51 1.56 -0.26
CA THR A 159 -28.89 2.01 -0.34
C THR A 159 -29.83 0.89 -0.78
N ALA A 160 -30.43 0.21 0.20
CA ALA A 160 -31.54 -0.70 -0.05
C ALA A 160 -32.84 0.06 -0.36
N ASN A 161 -33.61 -0.46 -1.31
CA ASN A 161 -34.95 0.06 -1.63
C ASN A 161 -35.86 -1.08 -2.09
N ALA A 162 -37.08 -0.75 -2.53
CA ALA A 162 -38.06 -1.75 -2.92
C ALA A 162 -37.63 -2.65 -4.11
N THR A 163 -36.69 -2.19 -4.92
CA THR A 163 -36.16 -2.91 -6.08
C THR A 163 -34.76 -3.51 -5.85
N VAL A 164 -34.04 -3.04 -4.82
CA VAL A 164 -32.70 -3.50 -4.44
C VAL A 164 -32.75 -3.97 -2.98
N PRO A 165 -33.00 -5.26 -2.74
CA PRO A 165 -33.09 -5.78 -1.38
C PRO A 165 -31.72 -5.86 -0.69
N GLN A 166 -31.69 -5.86 0.64
CA GLN A 166 -30.47 -5.94 1.45
C GLN A 166 -29.59 -7.15 1.10
N SER A 167 -30.20 -8.28 0.74
CA SER A 167 -29.45 -9.47 0.31
C SER A 167 -28.63 -9.24 -0.96
N PHE A 168 -29.11 -8.40 -1.86
CA PHE A 168 -28.35 -8.01 -3.06
C PHE A 168 -27.16 -7.14 -2.68
N ILE A 169 -27.37 -6.17 -1.79
CA ILE A 169 -26.31 -5.28 -1.30
C ILE A 169 -25.20 -6.09 -0.63
N ASN A 170 -25.54 -6.99 0.27
CA ASN A 170 -24.55 -7.83 0.94
C ASN A 170 -23.71 -8.62 -0.09
N ASN A 171 -24.35 -9.20 -1.10
CA ASN A 171 -23.66 -9.95 -2.13
C ASN A 171 -22.80 -9.04 -3.04
N LEU A 172 -23.24 -7.80 -3.29
CA LEU A 172 -22.45 -6.82 -4.04
C LEU A 172 -21.18 -6.43 -3.27
N LEU A 173 -21.31 -6.16 -1.98
CA LEU A 173 -20.15 -5.83 -1.13
C LEU A 173 -19.20 -7.02 -0.97
N ASP A 174 -19.73 -8.24 -0.87
CA ASP A 174 -18.93 -9.47 -0.88
C ASP A 174 -18.17 -9.63 -2.21
N ALA A 175 -18.76 -9.27 -3.34
CA ALA A 175 -18.10 -9.26 -4.64
C ALA A 175 -16.99 -8.20 -4.69
N LYS A 176 -17.27 -6.99 -4.23
CA LYS A 176 -16.30 -5.91 -4.13
C LYS A 176 -15.09 -6.31 -3.28
N ALA A 177 -15.30 -6.96 -2.14
CA ALA A 177 -14.26 -7.43 -1.25
C ALA A 177 -13.32 -8.51 -1.86
N GLN A 178 -13.68 -9.13 -2.99
CA GLN A 178 -12.77 -10.04 -3.70
C GLN A 178 -11.68 -9.29 -4.49
N VAL A 179 -11.90 -8.03 -4.80
CA VAL A 179 -11.05 -7.24 -5.71
C VAL A 179 -10.44 -6.03 -5.00
N PHE A 180 -11.20 -5.39 -4.11
CA PHE A 180 -10.77 -4.18 -3.44
C PHE A 180 -9.98 -4.47 -2.15
N HIS A 181 -8.88 -3.78 -1.98
CA HIS A 181 -8.30 -3.51 -0.68
C HIS A 181 -9.09 -2.42 0.02
N TYR A 182 -9.14 -2.47 1.35
CA TYR A 182 -9.78 -1.44 2.15
C TYR A 182 -8.74 -0.72 3.03
N SER A 183 -8.70 0.59 2.96
CA SER A 183 -7.77 1.43 3.72
C SER A 183 -8.51 2.46 4.55
N LEU A 184 -8.45 2.31 5.88
CA LEU A 184 -9.11 3.20 6.82
C LEU A 184 -8.11 4.20 7.40
N TRP A 185 -8.34 5.51 7.20
CA TRP A 185 -7.49 6.58 7.70
C TRP A 185 -8.05 7.15 9.00
N VAL A 186 -7.28 7.00 10.09
CA VAL A 186 -7.72 7.27 11.46
C VAL A 186 -6.71 8.12 12.21
N HIS A 187 -7.09 8.62 13.41
CA HIS A 187 -6.19 9.39 14.24
C HIS A 187 -5.10 8.51 14.86
N SER A 188 -5.46 7.47 15.59
CA SER A 188 -4.50 6.67 16.37
C SER A 188 -4.99 5.23 16.58
N LEU A 189 -4.04 4.33 16.90
CA LEU A 189 -4.28 2.94 17.27
C LEU A 189 -4.07 2.71 18.77
N THR A 190 -4.90 1.88 19.40
CA THR A 190 -4.87 1.65 20.85
C THR A 190 -3.54 1.10 21.38
N ALA A 191 -2.97 0.11 20.72
CA ALA A 191 -1.76 -0.57 21.19
C ALA A 191 -0.47 0.11 20.76
N THR A 192 -0.52 0.91 19.67
CA THR A 192 0.64 1.53 19.04
C THR A 192 0.32 2.97 18.60
N PRO A 193 0.10 3.89 19.56
CA PRO A 193 -0.38 5.25 19.24
C PRO A 193 0.58 6.08 18.37
N ASN A 194 1.85 5.70 18.30
CA ASN A 194 2.87 6.35 17.48
C ASN A 194 3.16 5.60 16.18
N SER A 195 2.44 4.52 15.89
CA SER A 195 2.57 3.82 14.60
C SER A 195 1.92 4.64 13.51
N SER A 196 2.56 4.71 12.35
CA SER A 196 1.99 5.39 11.17
C SER A 196 0.85 4.59 10.53
N GLY A 197 0.80 3.27 10.73
CA GLY A 197 -0.22 2.42 10.19
C GLY A 197 -0.15 0.98 10.69
N TYR A 198 -1.03 0.17 10.15
CA TYR A 198 -1.11 -1.27 10.39
C TYR A 198 -1.82 -1.94 9.20
N ALA A 199 -1.33 -3.08 8.75
CA ALA A 199 -1.97 -3.83 7.68
C ALA A 199 -1.96 -5.33 7.93
N GLU A 200 -2.88 -6.01 7.29
CA GLU A 200 -2.84 -7.46 7.18
C GLU A 200 -1.76 -7.88 6.20
N VAL A 201 -0.79 -8.64 6.67
CA VAL A 201 0.19 -9.25 5.76
C VAL A 201 -0.51 -10.38 5.00
N TRP A 202 -0.60 -10.24 3.68
CA TRP A 202 -1.33 -11.14 2.77
C TRP A 202 -2.87 -11.09 2.93
N GLY A 203 -3.38 -9.95 3.37
CA GLY A 203 -4.80 -9.66 3.45
C GLY A 203 -5.20 -8.55 2.48
N ASN A 204 -6.34 -7.94 2.74
CA ASN A 204 -6.84 -6.82 1.95
C ASN A 204 -7.16 -5.57 2.77
N ASP A 205 -6.84 -5.56 4.05
CA ASP A 205 -7.17 -4.49 4.98
C ASP A 205 -5.93 -3.74 5.46
N SER A 206 -6.04 -2.41 5.53
CA SER A 206 -5.00 -1.53 6.06
C SER A 206 -5.57 -0.36 6.85
N ILE A 207 -4.77 0.17 7.76
CA ILE A 207 -5.09 1.34 8.57
C ILE A 207 -3.93 2.31 8.47
N ILE A 208 -4.23 3.59 8.24
CA ILE A 208 -3.28 4.69 8.29
C ILE A 208 -3.60 5.53 9.53
N SER A 209 -2.61 5.77 10.40
CA SER A 209 -2.81 6.40 11.71
C SER A 209 -1.74 7.45 12.00
N LEU A 210 -1.89 8.62 11.40
CA LEU A 210 -0.90 9.70 11.43
C LEU A 210 -1.16 10.79 12.48
N GLY A 211 -2.03 10.56 13.47
CA GLY A 211 -2.35 11.54 14.50
C GLY A 211 -1.18 11.98 15.39
N ALA A 212 -0.14 11.13 15.53
CA ALA A 212 1.09 11.48 16.24
C ALA A 212 2.15 12.16 15.35
N PHE A 213 1.86 12.35 14.05
CA PHE A 213 2.77 12.92 13.07
C PHE A 213 2.49 14.41 12.84
N ALA A 214 3.21 15.03 11.89
CA ALA A 214 3.12 16.45 11.63
C ALA A 214 1.66 16.93 11.49
N ASP A 215 1.32 17.99 12.21
CA ASP A 215 -0.01 18.62 12.24
C ASP A 215 -1.18 17.69 12.59
N GLY A 216 -0.90 16.48 13.13
CA GLY A 216 -1.91 15.47 13.45
C GLY A 216 -2.46 14.70 12.25
N GLU A 217 -1.93 14.97 11.06
CA GLU A 217 -2.36 14.36 9.79
C GLU A 217 -1.20 13.76 8.99
N GLY A 218 0.03 14.12 9.35
CA GLY A 218 1.25 13.80 8.62
C GLY A 218 1.45 14.65 7.36
N THR A 219 2.71 14.83 6.98
CA THR A 219 3.07 15.51 5.72
C THR A 219 2.66 14.68 4.50
N THR A 220 2.73 15.28 3.31
CA THR A 220 2.50 14.54 2.05
C THR A 220 3.43 13.34 1.91
N ASP A 221 4.69 13.42 2.35
CA ASP A 221 5.61 12.29 2.33
C ASP A 221 5.21 11.20 3.33
N GLN A 222 4.86 11.58 4.56
CA GLN A 222 4.42 10.64 5.59
C GLN A 222 3.13 9.91 5.19
N GLN A 223 2.17 10.63 4.61
CA GLN A 223 0.93 10.07 4.09
C GLN A 223 1.18 9.08 2.94
N SER A 224 1.89 9.50 1.91
CA SER A 224 2.15 8.66 0.75
C SER A 224 3.01 7.44 1.09
N ALA A 225 4.03 7.63 1.93
CA ALA A 225 4.93 6.57 2.34
C ALA A 225 4.25 5.53 3.22
N THR A 226 3.43 5.97 4.18
CA THR A 226 2.65 5.04 5.01
C THR A 226 1.62 4.29 4.18
N PHE A 227 0.84 4.99 3.35
CA PHE A 227 -0.15 4.33 2.51
C PHE A 227 0.48 3.28 1.59
N MET A 228 1.59 3.62 0.93
CA MET A 228 2.30 2.65 0.09
C MET A 228 2.89 1.50 0.92
N HIS A 229 3.37 1.75 2.13
CA HIS A 229 3.90 0.73 3.04
C HIS A 229 2.81 -0.29 3.43
N GLU A 230 1.68 0.19 3.93
CA GLU A 230 0.59 -0.69 4.39
C GLU A 230 -0.05 -1.46 3.22
N LEU A 231 -0.25 -0.81 2.08
CA LEU A 231 -0.70 -1.51 0.86
C LEU A 231 0.33 -2.55 0.40
N GLY A 232 1.62 -2.29 0.60
CA GLY A 232 2.68 -3.27 0.33
C GLY A 232 2.53 -4.55 1.15
N HIS A 233 2.13 -4.45 2.42
CA HIS A 233 1.83 -5.63 3.25
C HIS A 233 0.66 -6.44 2.69
N ASN A 234 -0.42 -5.79 2.27
CA ASN A 234 -1.52 -6.48 1.61
C ASN A 234 -1.05 -7.21 0.34
N LEU A 235 -0.11 -6.63 -0.40
CA LEU A 235 0.51 -7.22 -1.60
C LEU A 235 1.65 -8.20 -1.30
N LYS A 236 1.75 -8.73 -0.07
CA LYS A 236 2.72 -9.76 0.36
C LYS A 236 4.16 -9.28 0.52
N LEU A 237 4.39 -7.97 0.61
CA LEU A 237 5.72 -7.44 0.88
C LEU A 237 5.99 -7.39 2.40
N ASN A 238 7.21 -7.67 2.79
CA ASN A 238 7.67 -7.62 4.18
C ASN A 238 8.75 -6.54 4.35
N HIS A 239 9.00 -6.14 5.61
CA HIS A 239 9.98 -5.12 5.96
C HIS A 239 11.41 -5.43 5.48
N GLY A 240 11.74 -6.69 5.33
CA GLY A 240 13.06 -7.17 4.90
C GLY A 240 13.09 -7.70 3.46
N GLY A 241 12.03 -7.55 2.71
CA GLY A 241 11.90 -8.08 1.35
C GLY A 241 11.50 -9.56 1.31
N SER A 242 11.75 -10.21 0.17
CA SER A 242 11.49 -11.64 -0.01
C SER A 242 12.49 -12.50 0.77
N GLY A 243 12.07 -13.66 1.22
CA GLY A 243 12.93 -14.60 1.95
C GLY A 243 12.14 -15.50 2.90
N THR A 244 12.86 -16.24 3.76
CA THR A 244 12.22 -16.97 4.85
C THR A 244 11.51 -16.00 5.79
N ALA A 245 10.49 -16.46 6.51
CA ALA A 245 9.73 -15.61 7.43
C ALA A 245 10.65 -14.78 8.35
N ALA A 246 11.70 -15.39 8.91
CA ALA A 246 12.65 -14.68 9.77
C ALA A 246 13.42 -13.56 9.03
N ALA A 247 13.88 -13.82 7.81
CA ALA A 247 14.60 -12.82 7.00
C ALA A 247 13.66 -11.74 6.43
N GLY A 248 12.41 -12.09 6.13
CA GLY A 248 11.40 -11.15 5.65
C GLY A 248 11.00 -10.09 6.67
N TYR A 249 11.10 -10.40 7.96
CA TYR A 249 10.80 -9.44 9.05
C TYR A 249 11.99 -8.59 9.50
N GLN A 250 13.19 -8.82 8.97
CA GLN A 250 14.36 -8.00 9.32
C GLN A 250 14.24 -6.61 8.68
N ASN A 251 14.15 -5.60 9.52
CA ASN A 251 14.18 -4.20 9.11
C ASN A 251 15.62 -3.67 8.92
N CYS A 252 15.72 -2.50 8.32
CA CYS A 252 16.96 -1.72 8.23
C CYS A 252 18.08 -2.39 7.41
N LYS A 253 17.73 -3.27 6.46
CA LYS A 253 18.72 -3.82 5.52
C LYS A 253 19.22 -2.72 4.59
N PRO A 254 20.54 -2.48 4.53
CA PRO A 254 21.08 -1.36 3.75
C PRO A 254 20.94 -1.53 2.23
N ASN A 255 20.75 -2.75 1.75
CA ASN A 255 20.55 -3.09 0.34
C ASN A 255 19.08 -3.37 -0.03
N TYR A 256 18.13 -3.11 0.87
CA TYR A 256 16.70 -3.18 0.57
C TYR A 256 16.09 -1.79 0.60
N ILE A 257 16.24 -1.05 -0.52
CA ILE A 257 15.76 0.32 -0.67
C ILE A 257 14.29 0.29 -1.10
N SER A 258 13.43 0.31 -0.12
CA SER A 258 11.99 0.17 -0.27
C SER A 258 11.28 0.92 0.85
N VAL A 259 10.12 1.50 0.58
CA VAL A 259 9.26 2.06 1.65
C VAL A 259 8.83 1.00 2.67
N MET A 260 8.92 -0.29 2.34
CA MET A 260 8.70 -1.39 3.28
C MET A 260 9.76 -1.46 4.38
N ASN A 261 10.95 -0.98 4.13
CA ASN A 261 12.04 -0.95 5.08
C ASN A 261 11.98 0.35 5.88
N TYR A 262 11.87 0.27 7.19
CA TYR A 262 11.73 1.45 8.06
C TYR A 262 12.86 2.48 7.92
N ALA A 263 14.07 2.05 7.51
CA ALA A 263 15.15 2.98 7.22
C ALA A 263 14.85 3.89 6.01
N PHE A 264 13.94 3.48 5.14
CA PHE A 264 13.59 4.18 3.89
C PHE A 264 12.10 4.54 3.81
N GLN A 265 11.31 4.28 4.84
CA GLN A 265 9.88 4.60 4.83
C GLN A 265 9.66 6.11 4.65
N PHE A 266 10.30 6.94 5.46
CA PHE A 266 10.18 8.40 5.40
C PHE A 266 11.45 9.06 4.89
N LYS A 267 11.33 10.28 4.37
CA LYS A 267 12.48 11.12 4.03
C LYS A 267 13.16 11.71 5.25
N SER A 268 14.40 12.13 5.09
CA SER A 268 15.11 12.91 6.10
C SER A 268 14.38 14.22 6.39
N GLY A 269 14.19 14.51 7.67
CA GLY A 269 13.36 15.61 8.14
C GLY A 269 11.90 15.24 8.39
N GLU A 270 11.43 14.11 7.87
CA GLU A 270 10.07 13.59 8.02
C GLU A 270 9.99 12.37 8.95
N GLY A 271 11.05 12.09 9.69
CA GLY A 271 11.20 10.90 10.53
C GLY A 271 12.11 9.83 9.94
N GLY A 272 12.59 9.99 8.72
CA GLY A 272 13.53 9.09 8.05
C GLY A 272 14.97 9.61 8.02
N TYR A 273 15.81 8.93 7.24
CA TYR A 273 17.26 9.15 7.22
C TYR A 273 17.76 9.75 5.90
N ILE A 274 17.08 9.52 4.80
CA ILE A 274 17.55 9.79 3.43
C ILE A 274 16.61 10.78 2.74
N SER A 275 17.16 11.90 2.26
CA SER A 275 16.36 12.94 1.60
C SER A 275 15.93 12.58 0.19
N ASN A 276 16.74 11.77 -0.52
CA ASN A 276 16.51 11.37 -1.91
C ASN A 276 15.98 9.94 -2.07
N ARG A 277 15.39 9.35 -1.00
CA ARG A 277 14.77 8.05 -1.14
C ARG A 277 13.61 8.11 -2.14
N PRO A 278 13.49 7.17 -3.06
CA PRO A 278 12.32 7.08 -3.94
C PRO A 278 11.09 6.64 -3.13
N LEU A 279 9.91 7.19 -3.45
CA LEU A 279 8.65 6.62 -3.00
C LEU A 279 8.38 5.38 -3.87
N ASP A 280 8.88 4.23 -3.41
CA ASP A 280 8.84 3.02 -4.21
C ASP A 280 9.10 1.76 -3.38
N TYR A 281 8.75 0.61 -3.93
CA TYR A 281 9.28 -0.67 -3.49
C TYR A 281 10.65 -0.91 -4.12
N SER A 282 11.40 -1.91 -3.64
CA SER A 282 12.66 -2.27 -4.27
C SER A 282 12.43 -2.88 -5.64
N ARG A 283 12.82 -2.17 -6.71
CA ARG A 283 12.55 -2.57 -8.10
C ARG A 283 13.45 -3.70 -8.60
N LEU A 284 14.59 -3.90 -7.97
CA LEU A 284 15.61 -4.84 -8.41
C LEU A 284 16.12 -5.64 -7.22
N ALA A 285 16.44 -6.90 -7.46
CA ALA A 285 17.25 -7.67 -6.53
C ALA A 285 18.65 -7.06 -6.45
N GLN A 286 19.04 -6.65 -5.27
CA GLN A 286 20.36 -6.12 -5.00
C GLN A 286 21.36 -7.25 -4.71
N THR A 287 22.66 -6.94 -4.81
CA THR A 287 23.71 -7.89 -4.44
C THR A 287 23.53 -8.36 -2.99
N THR A 288 23.61 -9.66 -2.80
CA THR A 288 23.57 -10.24 -1.44
C THR A 288 24.79 -9.79 -0.66
N LEU A 289 24.58 -9.23 0.51
CA LEU A 289 25.64 -8.90 1.45
C LEU A 289 25.94 -10.10 2.34
N ASN A 290 27.23 -10.46 2.44
CA ASN A 290 27.69 -11.47 3.39
C ASN A 290 28.09 -10.78 4.69
N GLU A 291 27.22 -10.85 5.69
CA GLU A 291 27.43 -10.18 6.98
C GLU A 291 28.69 -10.69 7.75
N ALA A 292 29.15 -11.89 7.43
CA ALA A 292 30.38 -12.45 8.02
C ALA A 292 31.67 -11.95 7.34
N SER A 293 31.55 -11.23 6.22
CA SER A 293 32.68 -10.73 5.45
C SER A 293 32.20 -9.65 4.47
N LEU A 294 31.98 -8.46 4.99
CA LEU A 294 31.53 -7.31 4.23
C LEU A 294 32.74 -6.63 3.56
N SER A 295 32.78 -6.58 2.25
CA SER A 295 33.81 -5.85 1.50
C SER A 295 33.48 -4.37 1.52
N GLU A 296 34.33 -3.58 2.14
CA GLU A 296 34.16 -2.12 2.22
C GLU A 296 34.36 -1.46 0.86
N THR A 297 35.34 -1.90 0.09
CA THR A 297 35.59 -1.43 -1.27
C THR A 297 34.42 -1.68 -2.22
N ALA A 298 33.76 -2.84 -2.07
CA ALA A 298 32.60 -3.18 -2.89
C ALA A 298 31.34 -2.41 -2.48
N GLY A 299 31.27 -1.94 -1.24
CA GLY A 299 30.12 -1.27 -0.69
C GLY A 299 28.84 -2.11 -0.84
N ILE A 300 27.76 -1.50 -1.29
CA ILE A 300 26.47 -2.18 -1.50
C ILE A 300 26.28 -2.63 -2.96
N SER A 301 27.07 -2.08 -3.89
CA SER A 301 26.97 -2.39 -5.33
C SER A 301 25.54 -2.26 -5.89
N ILE A 302 24.82 -1.21 -5.49
CA ILE A 302 23.46 -0.98 -5.99
C ILE A 302 23.50 -0.63 -7.47
N SER A 303 22.84 -1.45 -8.25
CA SER A 303 22.85 -1.33 -9.71
C SER A 303 21.95 -0.20 -10.25
N SER A 304 21.14 0.48 -9.43
CA SER A 304 20.26 1.58 -9.87
C SER A 304 19.39 2.14 -8.75
N PRO A 305 18.87 3.38 -8.84
CA PRO A 305 19.32 4.47 -9.72
C PRO A 305 20.59 5.14 -9.18
N ALA A 306 21.35 5.74 -10.11
CA ALA A 306 22.56 6.47 -9.74
C ALA A 306 22.27 7.58 -8.70
N GLY A 307 23.11 7.68 -7.67
CA GLY A 307 22.98 8.69 -6.62
C GLY A 307 22.09 8.32 -5.44
N LEU A 308 21.55 7.09 -5.38
CA LEU A 308 20.91 6.61 -4.16
C LEU A 308 21.92 6.52 -3.01
N THR A 309 21.47 6.97 -1.85
CA THR A 309 22.19 6.80 -0.59
C THR A 309 21.58 5.68 0.21
N THR A 310 22.37 5.05 1.08
CA THR A 310 21.90 4.03 2.00
C THR A 310 22.21 4.39 3.44
N VAL A 311 21.60 3.67 4.37
CA VAL A 311 21.82 3.78 5.81
C VAL A 311 22.17 2.40 6.34
N TYR A 312 23.14 2.34 7.22
CA TYR A 312 23.51 1.10 7.90
C TYR A 312 23.92 1.36 9.35
N GLY A 313 23.96 0.31 10.12
CA GLY A 313 24.37 0.35 11.53
C GLY A 313 23.42 -0.46 12.42
N PRO A 314 23.72 -0.56 13.74
CA PRO A 314 22.87 -1.27 14.68
C PRO A 314 21.48 -0.65 14.74
N VAL A 315 20.44 -1.48 14.75
CA VAL A 315 19.02 -1.07 14.76
C VAL A 315 18.69 -0.08 15.90
N ALA A 316 19.37 -0.22 17.05
CA ALA A 316 19.17 0.68 18.19
C ALA A 316 19.83 2.06 18.02
N VAL A 317 20.81 2.19 17.14
CA VAL A 317 21.53 3.43 16.87
C VAL A 317 21.90 3.44 15.40
N LEU A 318 20.90 3.67 14.54
CA LEU A 318 21.16 3.91 13.11
C LEU A 318 21.99 5.18 12.98
N THR A 319 23.30 5.02 13.04
CA THR A 319 24.23 6.11 12.81
C THR A 319 24.25 6.35 11.31
N LYS A 320 23.87 7.55 10.91
CA LYS A 320 23.84 8.01 9.53
C LYS A 320 25.25 8.00 8.95
N VAL A 321 25.66 6.91 8.33
CA VAL A 321 26.71 7.00 7.32
C VAL A 321 25.98 6.96 5.98
N LEU A 322 25.71 8.14 5.47
CA LEU A 322 25.17 8.33 4.14
C LEU A 322 26.31 8.09 3.15
N SER A 323 26.40 6.88 2.64
CA SER A 323 27.26 6.60 1.51
C SER A 323 26.41 6.53 0.24
N ALA A 324 26.93 7.07 -0.87
CA ALA A 324 26.33 6.77 -2.15
C ALA A 324 26.35 5.26 -2.34
N ALA A 325 25.24 4.69 -2.74
CA ALA A 325 25.04 3.25 -2.80
C ALA A 325 26.02 2.50 -3.74
N THR A 326 26.78 3.24 -4.52
CA THR A 326 27.83 2.74 -5.42
C THR A 326 29.26 2.97 -4.91
N ASN A 327 29.43 3.61 -3.75
CA ASN A 327 30.75 3.92 -3.19
C ASN A 327 31.13 2.91 -2.12
N ALA A 328 32.42 2.86 -1.80
CA ALA A 328 32.93 2.12 -0.68
C ALA A 328 32.28 2.54 0.65
N VAL A 329 32.04 1.59 1.53
CA VAL A 329 31.33 1.78 2.80
C VAL A 329 32.21 1.24 3.92
N SER A 330 32.56 2.07 4.90
CA SER A 330 33.25 1.61 6.09
C SER A 330 32.23 0.90 7.01
N TRP A 331 32.09 -0.41 6.85
CA TRP A 331 31.11 -1.22 7.58
C TRP A 331 31.42 -1.30 9.07
N ASN A 332 32.69 -1.32 9.43
CA ASN A 332 33.20 -1.36 10.80
C ASN A 332 33.28 0.04 11.47
N ARG A 333 33.11 1.12 10.67
CA ARG A 333 33.13 2.54 11.10
C ARG A 333 34.50 3.05 11.57
N ASP A 334 35.58 2.50 11.10
CA ASP A 334 36.93 2.98 11.42
C ASP A 334 37.42 4.10 10.50
N ALA A 335 36.58 4.51 9.54
CA ALA A 335 36.84 5.50 8.50
C ALA A 335 37.79 5.03 7.39
N ASP A 336 38.30 3.83 7.42
CA ASP A 336 38.90 3.16 6.27
C ASP A 336 37.78 2.54 5.40
N THR A 337 38.01 2.34 4.14
CA THR A 337 37.07 1.72 3.19
C THR A 337 37.76 0.73 2.27
N THR A 338 38.92 0.22 2.69
CA THR A 338 39.76 -0.66 1.88
C THR A 338 39.87 -2.08 2.40
N ASP A 339 39.37 -2.32 3.59
CA ASP A 339 39.45 -3.62 4.24
C ASP A 339 38.15 -4.44 4.12
N THR A 340 38.05 -5.48 4.93
CA THR A 340 36.89 -6.36 5.04
C THR A 340 36.44 -6.33 6.50
N ALA A 341 35.21 -5.88 6.73
CA ALA A 341 34.58 -5.80 8.04
C ALA A 341 33.90 -7.11 8.45
#